data_be21296983de6f8daa005cc33b8e315f
#
_entry.id   be21296983de6f8daa005cc33b8e315f
#
_cell.length_a   1.000
_cell.length_b   1.000
_cell.length_c   1.000
_cell.angle_alpha   90.00
_cell.angle_beta   90.00
_cell.angle_gamma   90.00
#
_symmetry.space_group_name_H-M   'P 1'
#
loop_
_entity.id
_entity.type
_entity.pdbx_description
1 polymer ?
#
loop_
_entity_poly.entity_id
_entity_poly.type
_entity_poly.pdbx_seq_one_letter_code
_entity_poly.pdbx_strand_id
1 'polypeptide(L)'
;ELKPPPAARKLGIGLIYREVFETLASRSFLALFLAALFGAIASGVSTTLSFYFSTFFWGFSTEQIGLIALSVVVSAVLAFMIAPVISKRFGKKRGAIVVGFMAFTVAPAPIFMRLLGLMPDNADPMLFPLVLSITVVDVALIIAYQILSSSMIADLVEEAEIKTQRRNEGVFFASVTF
;
A
#
# COMPACT_ATOMS: atom_id res chain seq x y z
N GLU A 1 -0.43 -34.87 -20.81
CA GLU A 1 -1.89 -35.11 -20.64
C GLU A 1 -2.43 -34.05 -19.66
N LEU A 2 -3.28 -33.15 -20.18
CA LEU A 2 -3.97 -32.15 -19.34
C LEU A 2 -5.02 -32.87 -18.48
N LYS A 3 -4.93 -32.79 -17.17
CA LYS A 3 -5.96 -33.29 -16.27
C LYS A 3 -7.32 -32.66 -16.63
N PRO A 4 -8.41 -33.45 -16.68
CA PRO A 4 -9.73 -32.90 -16.96
C PRO A 4 -10.10 -31.84 -15.90
N PRO A 5 -10.81 -30.77 -16.27
CA PRO A 5 -11.22 -29.74 -15.33
C PRO A 5 -12.09 -30.36 -14.22
N PRO A 6 -11.92 -29.94 -12.98
CA PRO A 6 -12.71 -30.46 -11.86
C PRO A 6 -14.19 -30.18 -12.09
N ALA A 7 -15.05 -31.14 -11.76
CA ALA A 7 -16.49 -31.07 -11.94
C ALA A 7 -17.10 -29.77 -11.36
N ALA A 8 -17.98 -29.13 -12.11
CA ALA A 8 -18.68 -27.93 -11.69
C ALA A 8 -19.45 -28.18 -10.37
N ARG A 9 -19.08 -27.50 -9.31
CA ARG A 9 -19.61 -27.67 -7.97
C ARG A 9 -20.88 -26.85 -7.79
N LYS A 10 -21.93 -27.44 -7.26
CA LYS A 10 -23.11 -26.67 -6.83
C LYS A 10 -22.71 -25.88 -5.58
N LEU A 11 -22.45 -24.56 -5.76
CA LEU A 11 -22.11 -23.64 -4.69
C LEU A 11 -23.38 -23.29 -3.90
N GLY A 12 -23.64 -23.97 -2.81
CA GLY A 12 -24.62 -23.54 -1.82
C GLY A 12 -24.11 -22.29 -1.08
N ILE A 13 -24.99 -21.30 -0.87
CA ILE A 13 -24.65 -20.05 -0.16
C ILE A 13 -23.96 -20.32 1.18
N GLY A 14 -24.43 -21.30 1.96
CA GLY A 14 -23.82 -21.69 3.23
C GLY A 14 -22.37 -22.22 3.12
N LEU A 15 -22.04 -22.83 1.98
CA LEU A 15 -20.69 -23.34 1.71
C LEU A 15 -19.72 -22.18 1.40
N ILE A 16 -20.22 -21.16 0.71
CA ILE A 16 -19.43 -19.94 0.43
C ILE A 16 -19.09 -19.21 1.74
N TYR A 17 -20.07 -18.99 2.60
CA TYR A 17 -19.83 -18.37 3.90
C TYR A 17 -18.83 -19.16 4.75
N ARG A 18 -18.93 -20.48 4.79
CA ARG A 18 -18.00 -21.34 5.52
C ARG A 18 -16.57 -21.22 4.95
N GLU A 19 -16.41 -21.26 3.63
CA GLU A 19 -15.10 -21.12 2.98
C GLU A 19 -14.47 -19.73 3.23
N VAL A 20 -15.27 -18.68 3.23
CA VAL A 20 -14.84 -17.31 3.61
C VAL A 20 -14.38 -17.28 5.07
N PHE A 21 -15.14 -17.85 5.99
CA PHE A 21 -14.77 -17.90 7.40
C PHE A 21 -13.51 -18.74 7.66
N GLU A 22 -13.34 -19.87 7.01
CA GLU A 22 -12.12 -20.70 7.10
C GLU A 22 -10.89 -19.95 6.56
N THR A 23 -11.05 -19.16 5.51
CA THR A 23 -9.99 -18.31 4.95
C THR A 23 -9.64 -17.16 5.91
N LEU A 24 -10.65 -16.48 6.44
CA LEU A 24 -10.47 -15.39 7.41
C LEU A 24 -9.88 -15.88 8.75
N ALA A 25 -10.07 -17.16 9.11
CA ALA A 25 -9.51 -17.75 10.32
C ALA A 25 -7.99 -18.00 10.24
N SER A 26 -7.38 -17.93 9.05
CA SER A 26 -5.93 -18.01 8.91
C SER A 26 -5.25 -16.81 9.56
N ARG A 27 -4.37 -17.03 10.54
CA ARG A 27 -3.65 -15.94 11.25
C ARG A 27 -2.86 -15.04 10.31
N SER A 28 -2.23 -15.62 9.30
CA SER A 28 -1.46 -14.86 8.31
C SER A 28 -2.35 -13.98 7.43
N PHE A 29 -3.49 -14.50 7.00
CA PHE A 29 -4.46 -13.75 6.23
C PHE A 29 -5.10 -12.64 7.05
N LEU A 30 -5.54 -12.94 8.30
CA LEU A 30 -6.12 -11.93 9.19
C LEU A 30 -5.16 -10.78 9.47
N ALA A 31 -3.88 -11.07 9.69
CA ALA A 31 -2.87 -10.04 9.89
C ALA A 31 -2.71 -9.12 8.67
N LEU A 32 -2.67 -9.69 7.45
CA LEU A 32 -2.60 -8.92 6.22
C LEU A 32 -3.89 -8.13 5.95
N PHE A 33 -5.04 -8.73 6.20
CA PHE A 33 -6.33 -8.07 6.06
C PHE A 33 -6.46 -6.86 7.00
N LEU A 34 -6.10 -7.01 8.28
CA LEU A 34 -6.11 -5.90 9.22
C LEU A 34 -5.10 -4.82 8.83
N ALA A 35 -3.90 -5.21 8.40
CA ALA A 35 -2.91 -4.25 7.89
C ALA A 35 -3.42 -3.48 6.67
N ALA A 36 -4.08 -4.15 5.73
CA ALA A 36 -4.69 -3.53 4.56
C ALA A 36 -5.84 -2.59 4.95
N LEU A 37 -6.71 -3.00 5.89
CA LEU A 37 -7.82 -2.20 6.39
C LEU A 37 -7.32 -0.89 7.03
N PHE A 38 -6.38 -0.97 7.97
CA PHE A 38 -5.80 0.22 8.58
C PHE A 38 -5.04 1.08 7.56
N GLY A 39 -4.34 0.46 6.62
CA GLY A 39 -3.67 1.15 5.52
C GLY A 39 -4.66 1.90 4.63
N ALA A 40 -5.79 1.30 4.29
CA ALA A 40 -6.86 1.95 3.50
C ALA A 40 -7.47 3.15 4.23
N ILE A 41 -7.76 3.01 5.52
CA ILE A 41 -8.26 4.11 6.36
C ILE A 41 -7.24 5.25 6.39
N ALA A 42 -5.97 4.95 6.68
CA ALA A 42 -4.90 5.94 6.73
C ALA A 42 -4.72 6.65 5.38
N SER A 43 -4.74 5.89 4.28
CA SER A 43 -4.64 6.44 2.93
C SER A 43 -5.82 7.34 2.58
N GLY A 44 -7.06 6.94 2.92
CA GLY A 44 -8.27 7.74 2.70
C GLY A 44 -8.22 9.08 3.44
N VAL A 45 -7.87 9.07 4.72
CA VAL A 45 -7.70 10.28 5.54
C VAL A 45 -6.59 11.16 4.98
N SER A 46 -5.43 10.57 4.66
CA SER A 46 -4.29 11.29 4.09
C SER A 46 -4.65 11.96 2.76
N THR A 47 -5.32 11.25 1.85
CA THR A 47 -5.73 11.79 0.55
C THR A 47 -6.71 12.96 0.72
N THR A 48 -7.69 12.83 1.60
CA THR A 48 -8.69 13.89 1.87
C THR A 48 -8.03 15.15 2.44
N LEU A 49 -7.08 14.98 3.36
CA LEU A 49 -6.40 16.10 4.00
C LEU A 49 -5.26 16.67 3.17
N SER A 50 -4.71 15.92 2.22
CA SER A 50 -3.57 16.31 1.39
C SER A 50 -3.79 17.64 0.67
N PHE A 51 -4.95 17.81 0.04
CA PHE A 51 -5.28 19.06 -0.65
C PHE A 51 -5.37 20.24 0.33
N TYR A 52 -5.99 20.02 1.49
CA TYR A 52 -6.11 21.03 2.55
C TYR A 52 -4.72 21.45 3.06
N PHE A 53 -3.84 20.50 3.37
CA PHE A 53 -2.48 20.80 3.81
C PHE A 53 -1.67 21.52 2.73
N SER A 54 -1.78 21.09 1.47
CA SER A 54 -1.06 21.74 0.36
C SER A 54 -1.48 23.19 0.19
N THR A 55 -2.79 23.48 0.30
CA THR A 55 -3.33 24.83 0.08
C THR A 55 -3.15 25.73 1.29
N PHE A 56 -3.50 25.27 2.49
CA PHE A 56 -3.60 26.13 3.68
C PHE A 56 -2.38 26.09 4.58
N PHE A 57 -1.71 24.94 4.69
CA PHE A 57 -0.54 24.81 5.55
C PHE A 57 0.74 25.19 4.80
N TRP A 58 0.93 24.69 3.59
CA TRP A 58 2.11 24.97 2.78
C TRP A 58 1.97 26.24 1.91
N GLY A 59 0.73 26.65 1.63
CA GLY A 59 0.46 27.82 0.76
C GLY A 59 0.82 27.60 -0.70
N PHE A 60 0.76 26.35 -1.20
CA PHE A 60 1.12 26.02 -2.57
C PHE A 60 0.07 26.50 -3.57
N SER A 61 0.54 26.98 -4.73
CA SER A 61 -0.31 27.35 -5.86
C SER A 61 -0.96 26.09 -6.49
N THR A 62 -2.04 26.32 -7.26
CA THR A 62 -2.68 25.24 -8.03
C THR A 62 -1.71 24.51 -8.96
N GLU A 63 -0.77 25.24 -9.56
CA GLU A 63 0.26 24.66 -10.43
C GLU A 63 1.22 23.76 -9.65
N GLN A 64 1.65 24.18 -8.47
CA GLN A 64 2.50 23.40 -7.59
C GLN A 64 1.80 22.12 -7.10
N ILE A 65 0.52 22.22 -6.76
CA ILE A 65 -0.29 21.04 -6.39
C ILE A 65 -0.43 20.09 -7.59
N GLY A 66 -0.60 20.63 -8.81
CA GLY A 66 -0.58 19.82 -10.03
C GLY A 66 0.74 19.09 -10.25
N LEU A 67 1.88 19.72 -9.98
CA LEU A 67 3.21 19.10 -10.06
C LEU A 67 3.37 18.00 -9.01
N ILE A 68 2.85 18.17 -7.79
CA ILE A 68 2.81 17.10 -6.76
C ILE A 68 2.00 15.92 -7.29
N ALA A 69 0.84 16.14 -7.89
CA ALA A 69 0.05 15.05 -8.46
C ALA A 69 0.78 14.30 -9.59
N LEU A 70 1.48 15.02 -10.47
CA LEU A 70 2.29 14.41 -11.52
C LEU A 70 3.52 13.65 -10.99
N SER A 71 4.06 14.05 -9.84
CA SER A 71 5.22 13.40 -9.23
C SER A 71 4.95 11.95 -8.81
N VAL A 72 3.69 11.54 -8.70
CA VAL A 72 3.29 10.15 -8.44
C VAL A 72 3.85 9.20 -9.50
N VAL A 73 3.97 9.63 -10.76
CA VAL A 73 4.58 8.83 -11.83
C VAL A 73 6.05 8.52 -11.53
N VAL A 74 6.81 9.53 -11.08
CA VAL A 74 8.20 9.37 -10.68
C VAL A 74 8.31 8.44 -9.48
N SER A 75 7.43 8.62 -8.50
CA SER A 75 7.35 7.77 -7.31
C SER A 75 7.07 6.30 -7.67
N ALA A 76 6.17 6.06 -8.63
CA ALA A 76 5.87 4.71 -9.11
C ALA A 76 7.08 4.05 -9.76
N VAL A 77 7.81 4.76 -10.62
CA VAL A 77 9.05 4.24 -11.23
C VAL A 77 10.07 3.88 -10.17
N LEU A 78 10.30 4.75 -9.18
CA LEU A 78 11.19 4.47 -8.05
C LEU A 78 10.74 3.25 -7.26
N ALA A 79 9.45 3.13 -6.97
CA ALA A 79 8.89 1.98 -6.25
C ALA A 79 9.11 0.66 -6.99
N PHE A 80 8.87 0.63 -8.31
CA PHE A 80 9.14 -0.55 -9.14
C PHE A 80 10.61 -0.96 -9.17
N MET A 81 11.53 -0.01 -9.04
CA MET A 81 12.96 -0.31 -8.94
C MET A 81 13.34 -0.81 -7.53
N ILE A 82 12.79 -0.22 -6.49
CA ILE A 82 13.16 -0.46 -5.10
C ILE A 82 12.52 -1.76 -4.57
N ALA A 83 11.25 -2.03 -4.87
CA ALA A 83 10.51 -3.16 -4.30
C ALA A 83 11.16 -4.53 -4.59
N PRO A 84 11.61 -4.87 -5.82
CA PRO A 84 12.32 -6.12 -6.09
C PRO A 84 13.66 -6.24 -5.35
N VAL A 85 14.40 -5.13 -5.22
CA VAL A 85 15.68 -5.11 -4.50
C VAL A 85 15.47 -5.42 -3.02
N ILE A 86 14.48 -4.78 -2.42
CA ILE A 86 14.13 -5.01 -1.00
C ILE A 86 13.65 -6.46 -0.81
N SER A 87 12.77 -6.94 -1.69
CA SER A 87 12.25 -8.31 -1.65
C SER A 87 13.37 -9.36 -1.72
N LYS A 88 14.35 -9.15 -2.60
CA LYS A 88 15.50 -10.07 -2.74
C LYS A 88 16.44 -10.02 -1.54
N ARG A 89 16.66 -8.84 -0.95
CA ARG A 89 17.64 -8.66 0.13
C ARG A 89 17.11 -9.03 1.51
N PHE A 90 15.87 -8.68 1.81
CA PHE A 90 15.26 -8.82 3.14
C PHE A 90 14.11 -9.84 3.18
N GLY A 91 13.67 -10.35 2.03
CA GLY A 91 12.45 -11.13 1.88
C GLY A 91 11.19 -10.25 1.89
N LYS A 92 10.09 -10.77 1.38
CA LYS A 92 8.82 -10.02 1.19
C LYS A 92 8.29 -9.48 2.53
N LYS A 93 8.17 -10.32 3.55
CA LYS A 93 7.59 -9.95 4.86
C LYS A 93 8.41 -8.88 5.59
N ARG A 94 9.71 -9.10 5.75
CA ARG A 94 10.58 -8.12 6.43
C ARG A 94 10.70 -6.84 5.63
N GLY A 95 10.81 -6.96 4.30
CA GLY A 95 10.82 -5.82 3.38
C GLY A 95 9.58 -4.95 3.52
N ALA A 96 8.38 -5.55 3.52
CA ALA A 96 7.13 -4.82 3.71
C ALA A 96 7.07 -4.11 5.07
N ILE A 97 7.49 -4.76 6.16
CA ILE A 97 7.52 -4.14 7.49
C ILE A 97 8.46 -2.92 7.51
N VAL A 98 9.68 -3.06 6.99
CA VAL A 98 10.67 -1.96 6.97
C VAL A 98 10.17 -0.80 6.14
N VAL A 99 9.70 -1.06 4.92
CA VAL A 99 9.19 -0.03 4.00
C VAL A 99 7.95 0.65 4.57
N GLY A 100 7.02 -0.11 5.14
CA GLY A 100 5.82 0.43 5.79
C GLY A 100 6.17 1.32 7.00
N PHE A 101 7.14 0.91 7.82
CA PHE A 101 7.61 1.73 8.93
C PHE A 101 8.31 3.01 8.44
N MET A 102 9.11 2.93 7.38
CA MET A 102 9.73 4.11 6.76
C MET A 102 8.68 5.07 6.21
N ALA A 103 7.67 4.58 5.48
CA ALA A 103 6.57 5.41 4.98
C ALA A 103 5.82 6.09 6.14
N PHE A 104 5.51 5.33 7.19
CA PHE A 104 4.84 5.87 8.39
C PHE A 104 5.64 7.00 9.08
N THR A 105 6.97 6.95 9.03
CA THR A 105 7.83 7.98 9.62
C THR A 105 8.08 9.16 8.68
N VAL A 106 8.19 8.92 7.37
CA VAL A 106 8.46 9.96 6.37
C VAL A 106 7.23 10.84 6.12
N ALA A 107 6.03 10.25 6.07
CA ALA A 107 4.79 10.97 5.80
C ALA A 107 4.56 12.20 6.72
N PRO A 108 4.61 12.09 8.06
CA PRO A 108 4.40 13.22 8.95
C PRO A 108 5.66 14.07 9.17
N ALA A 109 6.85 13.62 8.77
CA ALA A 109 8.11 14.29 9.04
C ALA A 109 8.15 15.76 8.60
N PRO A 110 7.69 16.15 7.38
CA PRO A 110 7.71 17.56 6.96
C PRO A 110 6.88 18.46 7.88
N ILE A 111 5.73 17.96 8.34
CA ILE A 111 4.84 18.73 9.24
C ILE A 111 5.53 18.94 10.60
N PHE A 112 6.11 17.88 11.18
CA PHE A 112 6.86 18.00 12.43
C PHE A 112 8.08 18.90 12.30
N MET A 113 8.85 18.77 11.22
CA MET A 113 10.00 19.65 10.95
C MET A 113 9.56 21.11 10.83
N ARG A 114 8.41 21.38 10.22
CA ARG A 114 7.85 22.74 10.12
C ARG A 114 7.48 23.28 11.50
N LEU A 115 6.82 22.49 12.33
CA LEU A 115 6.42 22.88 13.69
C LEU A 115 7.62 23.14 14.61
N LEU A 116 8.73 22.45 14.36
CA LEU A 116 9.99 22.65 15.08
C LEU A 116 10.85 23.81 14.52
N GLY A 117 10.38 24.51 13.49
CA GLY A 117 11.12 25.60 12.87
C GLY A 117 12.33 25.16 12.03
N LEU A 118 12.39 23.89 11.64
CA LEU A 118 13.48 23.30 10.84
C LEU A 118 13.21 23.34 9.33
N MET A 119 12.05 23.85 8.91
CA MET A 119 11.67 23.98 7.51
C MET A 119 11.66 25.47 7.09
N PRO A 120 11.96 25.77 5.82
CA PRO A 120 11.85 27.12 5.28
C PRO A 120 10.43 27.69 5.41
N ASP A 121 10.31 29.00 5.42
CA ASP A 121 9.01 29.69 5.45
C ASP A 121 8.25 29.55 4.13
N ASN A 122 6.93 29.80 4.13
CA ASN A 122 6.08 29.65 2.94
C ASN A 122 6.47 30.61 1.81
N ALA A 123 7.17 31.71 2.09
CA ALA A 123 7.70 32.62 1.11
C ALA A 123 9.04 32.18 0.51
N ASP A 124 9.68 31.16 1.07
CA ASP A 124 10.99 30.69 0.60
C ASP A 124 10.82 29.78 -0.62
N PRO A 125 11.50 30.09 -1.74
CA PRO A 125 11.45 29.27 -2.97
C PRO A 125 11.93 27.81 -2.76
N MET A 126 12.74 27.55 -1.73
CA MET A 126 13.25 26.20 -1.42
C MET A 126 12.22 25.28 -0.75
N LEU A 127 11.12 25.83 -0.21
CA LEU A 127 10.10 25.05 0.47
C LEU A 127 9.46 24.02 -0.47
N PHE A 128 9.00 24.47 -1.65
CA PHE A 128 8.30 23.61 -2.60
C PHE A 128 9.14 22.42 -3.08
N PRO A 129 10.38 22.62 -3.61
CA PRO A 129 11.19 21.47 -4.05
C PRO A 129 11.56 20.51 -2.90
N LEU A 130 11.71 21.01 -1.67
CA LEU A 130 11.98 20.19 -0.52
C LEU A 130 10.77 19.30 -0.18
N VAL A 131 9.57 19.88 -0.07
CA VAL A 131 8.33 19.14 0.21
C VAL A 131 8.03 18.17 -0.94
N LEU A 132 8.21 18.59 -2.19
CA LEU A 132 8.02 17.72 -3.36
C LEU A 132 8.94 16.50 -3.30
N SER A 133 10.23 16.70 -2.98
CA SER A 133 11.19 15.60 -2.89
C SER A 133 10.81 14.59 -1.80
N ILE A 134 10.40 15.07 -0.62
CA ILE A 134 9.95 14.21 0.47
C ILE A 134 8.67 13.46 0.07
N THR A 135 7.73 14.14 -0.59
CA THR A 135 6.49 13.51 -1.09
C THR A 135 6.77 12.41 -2.11
N VAL A 136 7.71 12.63 -3.04
CA VAL A 136 8.13 11.61 -4.00
C VAL A 136 8.66 10.36 -3.30
N VAL A 137 9.50 10.53 -2.28
CA VAL A 137 10.05 9.41 -1.50
C VAL A 137 8.94 8.70 -0.71
N ASP A 138 8.06 9.45 -0.05
CA ASP A 138 6.96 8.90 0.73
C ASP A 138 6.01 8.06 -0.13
N VAL A 139 5.54 8.61 -1.25
CA VAL A 139 4.66 7.90 -2.19
C VAL A 139 5.36 6.69 -2.79
N ALA A 140 6.67 6.77 -3.10
CA ALA A 140 7.43 5.62 -3.58
C ALA A 140 7.50 4.49 -2.53
N LEU A 141 7.66 4.82 -1.24
CA LEU A 141 7.63 3.85 -0.15
C LEU A 141 6.24 3.21 -0.01
N ILE A 142 5.17 4.00 -0.08
CA ILE A 142 3.79 3.50 -0.01
C ILE A 142 3.53 2.51 -1.16
N ILE A 143 3.87 2.87 -2.40
CA ILE A 143 3.70 1.99 -3.56
C ILE A 143 4.56 0.72 -3.43
N ALA A 144 5.82 0.84 -2.98
CA ALA A 144 6.68 -0.31 -2.75
C ALA A 144 6.10 -1.26 -1.68
N TYR A 145 5.55 -0.71 -0.60
CA TYR A 145 4.81 -1.48 0.41
C TYR A 145 3.62 -2.23 -0.20
N GLN A 146 2.82 -1.57 -1.04
CA GLN A 146 1.67 -2.20 -1.71
C GLN A 146 2.09 -3.33 -2.64
N ILE A 147 3.19 -3.16 -3.41
CA ILE A 147 3.74 -4.20 -4.27
C ILE A 147 4.16 -5.43 -3.45
N LEU A 148 4.88 -5.23 -2.35
CA LEU A 148 5.32 -6.32 -1.48
C LEU A 148 4.14 -7.03 -0.81
N SER A 149 3.15 -6.28 -0.34
CA SER A 149 1.94 -6.81 0.29
C SER A 149 1.11 -7.64 -0.69
N SER A 150 0.87 -7.12 -1.90
CA SER A 150 0.16 -7.85 -2.96
C SER A 150 0.88 -9.15 -3.35
N SER A 151 2.23 -9.11 -3.41
CA SER A 151 3.02 -10.31 -3.66
C SER A 151 2.91 -11.35 -2.54
N MET A 152 2.79 -10.94 -1.27
CA MET A 152 2.56 -11.87 -0.15
C MET A 152 1.15 -12.47 -0.17
N ILE A 153 0.15 -11.70 -0.61
CA ILE A 153 -1.21 -12.21 -0.77
C ILE A 153 -1.25 -13.28 -1.86
N ALA A 154 -0.57 -13.05 -2.99
CA ALA A 154 -0.46 -14.04 -4.06
C ALA A 154 0.18 -15.36 -3.55
N ASP A 155 1.24 -15.28 -2.75
CA ASP A 155 1.88 -16.47 -2.15
C ASP A 155 0.90 -17.22 -1.21
N LEU A 156 0.08 -16.50 -0.42
CA LEU A 156 -0.92 -17.14 0.45
C LEU A 156 -2.04 -17.81 -0.33
N VAL A 157 -2.44 -17.24 -1.46
CA VAL A 157 -3.42 -17.86 -2.38
C VAL A 157 -2.86 -19.16 -2.91
N GLU A 158 -1.62 -19.16 -3.37
CA GLU A 158 -0.95 -20.37 -3.87
C GLU A 158 -0.81 -21.45 -2.77
N GLU A 159 -0.39 -21.06 -1.56
CA GLU A 159 -0.30 -21.98 -0.42
C GLU A 159 -1.67 -22.57 -0.05
N ALA A 160 -2.72 -21.75 -0.08
CA ALA A 160 -4.08 -22.21 0.18
C ALA A 160 -4.59 -23.17 -0.91
N GLU A 161 -4.26 -22.91 -2.19
CA GLU A 161 -4.60 -23.78 -3.32
C GLU A 161 -3.92 -25.16 -3.17
N ILE A 162 -2.65 -25.18 -2.82
CA ILE A 162 -1.91 -26.44 -2.58
C ILE A 162 -2.53 -27.24 -1.44
N LYS A 163 -2.92 -26.60 -0.35
CA LYS A 163 -3.49 -27.26 0.84
C LYS A 163 -4.92 -27.74 0.63
N THR A 164 -5.72 -26.95 -0.07
CA THR A 164 -7.16 -27.22 -0.21
C THR A 164 -7.53 -27.84 -1.52
N GLN A 165 -6.60 -27.92 -2.49
CA GLN A 165 -6.82 -28.32 -3.88
C GLN A 165 -7.94 -27.51 -4.56
N ARG A 166 -8.11 -26.24 -4.15
CA ARG A 166 -9.16 -25.33 -4.63
C ARG A 166 -8.59 -23.97 -4.93
N ARG A 167 -9.03 -23.39 -6.05
CA ARG A 167 -8.73 -22.00 -6.43
C ARG A 167 -9.72 -21.05 -5.75
N ASN A 168 -9.26 -20.37 -4.71
CA ASN A 168 -10.04 -19.37 -3.97
C ASN A 168 -9.50 -17.94 -4.22
N GLU A 169 -8.82 -17.72 -5.34
CA GLU A 169 -8.20 -16.44 -5.71
C GLU A 169 -9.18 -15.25 -5.56
N GLY A 170 -10.43 -15.44 -6.03
CA GLY A 170 -11.45 -14.39 -5.97
C GLY A 170 -11.80 -13.95 -4.55
N VAL A 171 -11.82 -14.86 -3.59
CA VAL A 171 -12.12 -14.54 -2.17
C VAL A 171 -10.96 -13.75 -1.54
N PHE A 172 -9.72 -14.15 -1.82
CA PHE A 172 -8.53 -13.46 -1.28
C PHE A 172 -8.41 -12.05 -1.85
N PHE A 173 -8.51 -11.87 -3.18
CA PHE A 173 -8.40 -10.55 -3.79
C PHE A 173 -9.61 -9.65 -3.48
N ALA A 174 -10.84 -10.19 -3.44
CA ALA A 174 -12.01 -9.41 -3.05
C ALA A 174 -11.88 -8.86 -1.64
N SER A 175 -11.40 -9.65 -0.66
CA SER A 175 -11.26 -9.21 0.73
C SER A 175 -10.19 -8.12 0.95
N VAL A 176 -9.29 -7.92 0.00
CA VAL A 176 -8.24 -6.87 0.08
C VAL A 176 -8.65 -5.62 -0.72
N THR A 177 -9.59 -5.75 -1.66
CA THR A 177 -10.03 -4.64 -2.52
C THR A 177 -11.22 -3.88 -1.90
N PHE A 178 -11.97 -4.51 -1.02
CA PHE A 178 -13.09 -3.90 -0.27
C PHE A 178 -12.65 -3.46 1.12
#